data_d84e2edaf07f3d7604a85f7cd47fb824
#
_entry.id   d84e2edaf07f3d7604a85f7cd47fb824
#
_cell.length_a   1.000
_cell.length_b   1.000
_cell.length_c   1.000
_cell.angle_alpha   90.00
_cell.angle_beta   90.00
_cell.angle_gamma   90.00
#
_symmetry.space_group_name_H-M   'P 1'
#
loop_
_entity.id
_entity.type
_entity.pdbx_description
1 polymer ?
#
loop_
_entity_poly.entity_id
_entity_poly.type
_entity_poly.pdbx_seq_one_letter_code
_entity_poly.pdbx_strand_id
1 'polypeptide(L)'
;RMPFKALWKQVAEIAENSQSTGPILSRQSVEFRTAHVPSQSWQLGSSDFYSNSAQDKTPFCFDNELIAKTCSIQDFEISLQPVNWAQYINFVIDTGYRLPNYIRKTGNEFEAELFGNWQPLNKDAPAVHLSWTDAQAYCAWAKCRLPTEAEWDCAAKTLTDFKWGQVWEWTQDTFEPYEGFVAHPYTEYSEPWFGTHKVLRGASQFTHAVLRDVNYRNFFTPDRDDIYSGFRTCAL
;
A
#
# COMPACT_ATOMS: atom_id res chain seq x y z
N ARG A 1 -15.59 15.85 4.48
CA ARG A 1 -15.08 14.64 3.77
C ARG A 1 -15.95 14.40 2.54
N MET A 2 -15.32 14.15 1.39
CA MET A 2 -16.03 13.85 0.14
C MET A 2 -16.64 12.44 0.23
N PRO A 3 -17.92 12.22 -0.17
CA PRO A 3 -18.50 10.89 -0.17
C PRO A 3 -17.72 9.93 -1.07
N PHE A 4 -17.60 8.65 -0.68
CA PHE A 4 -16.88 7.61 -1.43
C PHE A 4 -17.25 7.55 -2.92
N LYS A 5 -18.56 7.68 -3.26
CA LYS A 5 -19.03 7.74 -4.64
C LYS A 5 -18.48 8.92 -5.44
N ALA A 6 -18.24 10.07 -4.78
CA ALA A 6 -17.67 11.25 -5.45
C ALA A 6 -16.16 11.07 -5.73
N LEU A 7 -15.42 10.43 -4.80
CA LEU A 7 -14.03 10.07 -5.02
C LEU A 7 -13.88 9.06 -6.16
N TRP A 8 -14.76 8.05 -6.21
CA TRP A 8 -14.75 7.05 -7.28
C TRP A 8 -15.04 7.65 -8.65
N LYS A 9 -15.98 8.63 -8.71
CA LYS A 9 -16.24 9.39 -9.92
C LYS A 9 -15.01 10.19 -10.36
N GLN A 10 -14.30 10.84 -9.43
CA GLN A 10 -13.06 11.56 -9.71
C GLN A 10 -11.95 10.64 -10.24
N VAL A 11 -11.81 9.43 -9.71
CA VAL A 11 -10.87 8.42 -10.23
C VAL A 11 -11.20 8.06 -11.68
N ALA A 12 -12.48 7.85 -12.01
CA ALA A 12 -12.92 7.55 -13.37
C ALA A 12 -12.65 8.72 -14.34
N GLU A 13 -12.96 9.96 -13.93
CA GLU A 13 -12.68 11.18 -14.71
C GLU A 13 -11.19 11.38 -14.97
N ILE A 14 -10.31 11.04 -14.00
CA ILE A 14 -8.85 11.09 -14.18
C ILE A 14 -8.39 10.06 -15.22
N ALA A 15 -8.93 8.84 -15.15
CA ALA A 15 -8.61 7.79 -16.11
C ALA A 15 -9.03 8.17 -17.56
N GLU A 16 -10.18 8.80 -17.72
CA GLU A 16 -10.68 9.30 -19.03
C GLU A 16 -9.84 10.48 -19.53
N ASN A 17 -9.57 11.46 -18.67
CA ASN A 17 -8.82 12.67 -19.03
C ASN A 17 -7.33 12.41 -19.34
N SER A 18 -6.75 11.35 -18.78
CA SER A 18 -5.36 10.96 -19.07
C SER A 18 -5.16 10.47 -20.51
N GLN A 19 -6.24 10.33 -21.28
CA GLN A 19 -6.20 10.02 -22.73
C GLN A 19 -6.13 11.30 -23.61
N SER A 20 -6.36 12.49 -23.08
CA SER A 20 -6.30 13.73 -23.84
C SER A 20 -4.86 14.23 -23.96
N THR A 21 -4.38 14.37 -25.19
CA THR A 21 -3.08 14.93 -25.56
C THR A 21 -3.07 16.45 -25.39
N GLY A 22 -2.82 16.93 -24.18
CA GLY A 22 -2.37 18.30 -23.94
C GLY A 22 -0.85 18.43 -24.15
N PRO A 23 -0.28 19.64 -24.35
CA PRO A 23 1.15 19.79 -24.55
C PRO A 23 1.91 19.27 -23.35
N ILE A 24 2.75 18.27 -23.58
CA ILE A 24 3.63 17.63 -22.62
C ILE A 24 4.68 18.66 -22.19
N LEU A 25 4.42 19.37 -21.09
CA LEU A 25 5.50 19.94 -20.30
C LEU A 25 6.39 18.77 -19.92
N SER A 26 7.66 18.81 -20.26
CA SER A 26 8.63 17.73 -20.15
C SER A 26 8.41 16.92 -18.86
N ARG A 27 7.81 15.75 -19.00
CA ARG A 27 7.79 14.73 -17.95
C ARG A 27 9.26 14.44 -17.64
N GLN A 28 9.77 14.94 -16.53
CA GLN A 28 10.89 14.26 -15.91
C GLN A 28 10.33 12.88 -15.56
N SER A 29 10.70 11.90 -16.38
CA SER A 29 10.41 10.50 -16.08
C SER A 29 11.07 10.21 -14.74
N VAL A 30 10.28 10.17 -13.70
CA VAL A 30 10.75 9.64 -12.41
C VAL A 30 10.95 8.16 -12.67
N GLU A 31 12.19 7.76 -12.91
CA GLU A 31 12.54 6.36 -13.12
C GLU A 31 12.19 5.59 -11.85
N PHE A 32 11.13 4.79 -11.95
CA PHE A 32 10.88 3.74 -10.97
C PHE A 32 11.94 2.67 -11.16
N ARG A 33 12.73 2.41 -10.12
CA ARG A 33 13.49 1.16 -10.07
C ARG A 33 12.49 0.05 -9.85
N THR A 34 12.28 -0.78 -10.87
CA THR A 34 11.38 -1.93 -10.84
C THR A 34 12.17 -3.23 -10.84
N ALA A 35 11.52 -4.31 -10.46
CA ALA A 35 12.03 -5.66 -10.62
C ALA A 35 10.94 -6.56 -11.19
N HIS A 36 11.34 -7.43 -12.10
CA HIS A 36 10.48 -8.49 -12.62
C HIS A 36 10.50 -9.71 -11.70
N VAL A 37 9.32 -10.24 -11.40
CA VAL A 37 9.13 -11.48 -10.65
C VAL A 37 8.41 -12.47 -11.56
N PRO A 38 9.01 -13.65 -11.87
CA PRO A 38 8.41 -14.63 -12.74
C PRO A 38 7.20 -15.31 -12.11
N SER A 39 6.29 -15.79 -12.96
CA SER A 39 5.13 -16.57 -12.52
C SER A 39 5.54 -17.78 -11.71
N GLN A 40 4.85 -18.04 -10.62
CA GLN A 40 5.17 -19.15 -9.72
C GLN A 40 3.98 -19.53 -8.83
N SER A 41 4.06 -20.71 -8.22
CA SER A 41 3.23 -21.07 -7.09
C SER A 41 3.81 -20.45 -5.83
N TRP A 42 2.97 -19.83 -5.01
CA TRP A 42 3.38 -19.08 -3.84
C TRP A 42 2.60 -19.48 -2.60
N GLN A 43 3.28 -19.56 -1.46
CA GLN A 43 2.63 -19.73 -0.16
C GLN A 43 2.47 -18.37 0.52
N LEU A 44 1.22 -17.90 0.61
CA LEU A 44 0.86 -16.66 1.25
C LEU A 44 0.35 -16.94 2.68
N GLY A 45 0.88 -16.20 3.65
CA GLY A 45 0.56 -16.38 5.06
C GLY A 45 1.62 -17.20 5.81
N SER A 46 1.32 -17.53 7.06
CA SER A 46 2.18 -18.34 7.92
C SER A 46 1.64 -19.76 8.08
N SER A 47 2.50 -20.75 7.95
CA SER A 47 2.19 -22.15 8.24
C SER A 47 2.36 -22.50 9.72
N ASP A 48 3.00 -21.62 10.50
CA ASP A 48 3.39 -21.90 11.87
C ASP A 48 2.24 -21.66 12.81
N PHE A 49 1.59 -22.74 13.23
CA PHE A 49 0.68 -22.75 14.36
C PHE A 49 1.43 -22.56 15.68
N TYR A 50 0.80 -21.91 16.65
CA TYR A 50 1.30 -21.88 18.01
C TYR A 50 1.69 -23.28 18.48
N SER A 51 2.97 -23.50 18.62
CA SER A 51 3.45 -24.59 19.47
C SER A 51 3.28 -24.11 20.92
N ASN A 52 2.44 -24.81 21.69
CA ASN A 52 2.22 -24.55 23.12
C ASN A 52 3.43 -24.96 23.98
N SER A 53 4.60 -25.21 23.39
CA SER A 53 5.80 -25.56 24.15
C SER A 53 6.54 -24.29 24.58
N ALA A 54 6.87 -24.16 25.84
CA ALA A 54 7.66 -23.06 26.41
C ALA A 54 9.07 -22.91 25.80
N GLN A 55 9.44 -23.79 24.87
CA GLN A 55 10.71 -23.82 24.16
C GLN A 55 10.63 -23.37 22.71
N ASP A 56 9.41 -23.15 22.20
CA ASP A 56 9.18 -22.77 20.81
C ASP A 56 9.38 -21.25 20.64
N LYS A 57 10.31 -20.88 19.78
CA LYS A 57 10.60 -19.49 19.41
C LYS A 57 9.79 -19.05 18.19
N THR A 58 8.65 -19.70 17.91
CA THR A 58 7.77 -19.33 16.81
C THR A 58 7.33 -17.87 17.00
N PRO A 59 7.55 -16.98 16.01
CA PRO A 59 7.12 -15.59 16.10
C PRO A 59 5.59 -15.51 16.31
N PHE A 60 5.15 -14.50 17.04
CA PHE A 60 3.72 -14.23 17.19
C PHE A 60 3.10 -13.99 15.81
N CYS A 61 1.92 -14.56 15.59
CA CYS A 61 1.17 -14.44 14.35
C CYS A 61 -0.31 -14.21 14.69
N PHE A 62 -0.98 -13.31 13.99
CA PHE A 62 -2.40 -13.08 14.14
C PHE A 62 -3.21 -14.15 13.40
N ASP A 63 -4.47 -14.34 13.81
CA ASP A 63 -5.37 -15.33 13.21
C ASP A 63 -5.58 -15.15 11.69
N ASN A 64 -5.58 -13.90 11.22
CA ASN A 64 -5.76 -13.58 9.81
C ASN A 64 -4.52 -13.85 8.92
N GLU A 65 -3.37 -14.15 9.52
CA GLU A 65 -2.14 -14.54 8.85
C GLU A 65 -1.99 -16.05 8.75
N LEU A 66 -2.81 -16.77 9.53
CA LEU A 66 -2.75 -18.21 9.67
C LEU A 66 -3.51 -18.94 8.59
N ILE A 67 -3.12 -20.12 8.44
CA ILE A 67 -3.13 -21.16 7.45
C ILE A 67 -2.66 -20.61 6.12
N ALA A 68 -1.35 -20.82 5.89
CA ALA A 68 -0.76 -20.46 4.60
C ALA A 68 -1.56 -21.09 3.47
N LYS A 69 -2.01 -20.25 2.53
CA LYS A 69 -2.69 -20.70 1.31
C LYS A 69 -1.72 -20.75 0.13
N THR A 70 -1.83 -21.79 -0.66
CA THR A 70 -1.12 -21.83 -1.94
C THR A 70 -1.92 -21.07 -2.99
N CYS A 71 -1.27 -20.11 -3.67
CA CYS A 71 -1.86 -19.36 -4.77
C CYS A 71 -0.91 -19.33 -5.98
N SER A 72 -1.46 -19.07 -7.16
CA SER A 72 -0.67 -18.86 -8.38
C SER A 72 -0.47 -17.36 -8.57
N ILE A 73 0.78 -16.95 -8.71
CA ILE A 73 1.14 -15.59 -9.09
C ILE A 73 1.56 -15.60 -10.55
N GLN A 74 0.98 -14.72 -11.36
CA GLN A 74 1.44 -14.50 -12.73
C GLN A 74 2.74 -13.70 -12.70
N ASP A 75 3.47 -13.65 -13.79
CA ASP A 75 4.62 -12.76 -13.90
C ASP A 75 4.19 -11.28 -13.75
N PHE A 76 4.97 -10.51 -13.03
CA PHE A 76 4.67 -9.11 -12.77
C PHE A 76 5.94 -8.28 -12.62
N GLU A 77 5.80 -6.99 -12.81
CA GLU A 77 6.85 -6.02 -12.57
C GLU A 77 6.42 -5.09 -11.42
N ILE A 78 7.24 -4.97 -10.38
CA ILE A 78 6.92 -4.22 -9.16
C ILE A 78 7.99 -3.18 -8.85
N SER A 79 7.57 -2.01 -8.37
CA SER A 79 8.52 -0.99 -7.92
C SER A 79 9.24 -1.43 -6.64
N LEU A 80 10.56 -1.21 -6.59
CA LEU A 80 11.41 -1.59 -5.44
C LEU A 80 11.22 -0.70 -4.22
N GLN A 81 10.57 0.45 -4.40
CA GLN A 81 10.29 1.43 -3.34
C GLN A 81 8.84 1.90 -3.43
N PRO A 82 8.26 2.34 -2.30
CA PRO A 82 6.97 3.04 -2.32
C PRO A 82 7.03 4.32 -3.15
N VAL A 83 5.86 4.76 -3.65
CA VAL A 83 5.70 6.05 -4.31
C VAL A 83 6.15 7.15 -3.36
N ASN A 84 7.05 8.02 -3.84
CA ASN A 84 7.56 9.15 -3.07
C ASN A 84 6.74 10.44 -3.30
N TRP A 85 7.02 11.47 -2.51
CA TRP A 85 6.32 12.74 -2.63
C TRP A 85 6.55 13.46 -3.95
N ALA A 86 7.75 13.35 -4.57
CA ALA A 86 7.97 13.95 -5.89
C ALA A 86 7.01 13.37 -6.93
N GLN A 87 6.82 12.06 -6.92
CA GLN A 87 5.92 11.35 -7.80
C GLN A 87 4.46 11.69 -7.54
N TYR A 88 4.05 11.68 -6.27
CA TYR A 88 2.67 11.96 -5.89
C TYR A 88 2.27 13.42 -6.16
N ILE A 89 3.16 14.37 -5.91
CA ILE A 89 2.92 15.79 -6.21
C ILE A 89 2.79 16.04 -7.70
N ASN A 90 3.55 15.34 -8.56
CA ASN A 90 3.37 15.42 -10.02
C ASN A 90 1.95 15.00 -10.42
N PHE A 91 1.44 13.91 -9.86
CA PHE A 91 0.06 13.50 -10.06
C PHE A 91 -0.95 14.59 -9.63
N VAL A 92 -0.75 15.18 -8.45
CA VAL A 92 -1.63 16.25 -7.96
C VAL A 92 -1.60 17.48 -8.88
N ILE A 93 -0.41 17.87 -9.37
CA ILE A 93 -0.25 19.03 -10.26
C ILE A 93 -0.92 18.75 -11.61
N ASP A 94 -0.70 17.58 -12.20
CA ASP A 94 -1.20 17.23 -13.52
C ASP A 94 -2.73 17.11 -13.58
N THR A 95 -3.32 16.61 -12.48
CA THR A 95 -4.75 16.27 -12.45
C THR A 95 -5.62 17.26 -11.67
N GLY A 96 -5.02 18.10 -10.85
CA GLY A 96 -5.75 18.93 -9.89
C GLY A 96 -6.37 18.11 -8.73
N TYR A 97 -5.89 16.89 -8.50
CA TYR A 97 -6.37 16.06 -7.40
C TYR A 97 -6.13 16.76 -6.05
N ARG A 98 -6.94 16.41 -5.05
CA ARG A 98 -6.80 16.99 -3.71
C ARG A 98 -5.44 16.70 -3.09
N LEU A 99 -4.89 17.66 -2.37
CA LEU A 99 -3.74 17.41 -1.50
C LEU A 99 -4.17 16.53 -0.30
N PRO A 100 -3.30 15.64 0.18
CA PRO A 100 -3.50 14.96 1.46
C PRO A 100 -3.63 15.93 2.63
N ASN A 101 -4.28 15.49 3.73
CA ASN A 101 -4.64 16.37 4.85
C ASN A 101 -3.45 17.09 5.51
N TYR A 102 -2.28 16.45 5.54
CA TYR A 102 -1.07 16.98 6.21
C TYR A 102 -0.09 17.63 5.24
N ILE A 103 -0.55 17.97 4.04
CA ILE A 103 0.26 18.63 3.01
C ILE A 103 -0.43 19.92 2.60
N ARG A 104 0.36 20.98 2.48
CA ARG A 104 -0.11 22.24 1.91
C ARG A 104 0.84 22.78 0.86
N LYS A 105 0.31 23.62 -0.01
CA LYS A 105 1.09 24.38 -1.00
C LYS A 105 1.27 25.81 -0.47
N THR A 106 2.52 26.28 -0.41
CA THR A 106 2.88 27.64 -0.03
C THR A 106 3.67 28.27 -1.16
N GLY A 107 3.04 29.16 -1.94
CA GLY A 107 3.64 29.67 -3.18
C GLY A 107 3.90 28.56 -4.19
N ASN A 108 5.15 28.34 -4.54
CA ASN A 108 5.58 27.27 -5.46
C ASN A 108 6.11 26.03 -4.75
N GLU A 109 6.15 26.01 -3.42
CA GLU A 109 6.68 24.92 -2.63
C GLU A 109 5.57 24.17 -1.89
N PHE A 110 5.91 22.97 -1.46
CA PHE A 110 5.03 22.13 -0.62
C PHE A 110 5.63 21.96 0.76
N GLU A 111 4.78 21.92 1.76
CA GLU A 111 5.14 21.72 3.15
C GLU A 111 4.32 20.54 3.71
N ALA A 112 4.93 19.79 4.62
CA ALA A 112 4.29 18.75 5.41
C ALA A 112 4.12 19.19 6.87
N GLU A 113 2.98 18.84 7.44
CA GLU A 113 2.75 19.00 8.87
C GLU A 113 3.30 17.79 9.64
N LEU A 114 4.27 18.03 10.51
CA LEU A 114 4.82 17.03 11.40
C LEU A 114 4.69 17.49 12.84
N PHE A 115 3.89 16.75 13.63
CA PHE A 115 3.64 17.06 15.04
C PHE A 115 3.22 18.53 15.30
N GLY A 116 2.31 19.05 14.47
CA GLY A 116 1.80 20.41 14.56
C GLY A 116 2.73 21.50 13.99
N ASN A 117 3.86 21.12 13.37
CA ASN A 117 4.79 22.05 12.75
C ASN A 117 4.86 21.83 11.24
N TRP A 118 4.71 22.91 10.48
CA TRP A 118 4.88 22.90 9.03
C TRP A 118 6.36 23.04 8.68
N GLN A 119 6.85 22.16 7.82
CA GLN A 119 8.23 22.16 7.34
C GLN A 119 8.31 21.78 5.87
N PRO A 120 9.39 22.14 5.15
CA PRO A 120 9.55 21.81 3.74
C PRO A 120 9.36 20.33 3.49
N LEU A 121 8.58 19.98 2.47
CA LEU A 121 8.30 18.62 2.09
C LEU A 121 9.57 17.93 1.56
N ASN A 122 9.98 16.83 2.20
CA ASN A 122 11.02 15.98 1.66
C ASN A 122 10.45 15.17 0.49
N LYS A 123 10.79 15.58 -0.74
CA LYS A 123 10.26 15.00 -1.97
C LYS A 123 10.72 13.56 -2.22
N ASP A 124 11.84 13.14 -1.64
CA ASP A 124 12.38 11.78 -1.78
C ASP A 124 11.80 10.79 -0.77
N ALA A 125 11.16 11.28 0.28
CA ALA A 125 10.50 10.42 1.25
C ALA A 125 9.24 9.78 0.66
N PRO A 126 8.84 8.58 1.12
CA PRO A 126 7.56 7.97 0.76
C PRO A 126 6.40 8.92 1.01
N ALA A 127 5.46 8.97 0.08
CA ALA A 127 4.21 9.69 0.26
C ALA A 127 3.34 8.95 1.28
N VAL A 128 2.86 9.67 2.28
CA VAL A 128 2.17 9.10 3.45
C VAL A 128 0.81 9.76 3.70
N HIS A 129 0.02 9.16 4.60
CA HIS A 129 -1.34 9.60 4.88
C HIS A 129 -2.24 9.59 3.64
N LEU A 130 -2.02 8.57 2.80
CA LEU A 130 -2.79 8.32 1.59
C LEU A 130 -3.79 7.20 1.86
N SER A 131 -5.05 7.42 1.48
CA SER A 131 -6.06 6.38 1.48
C SER A 131 -5.87 5.40 0.32
N TRP A 132 -6.53 4.24 0.39
CA TRP A 132 -6.57 3.31 -0.75
C TRP A 132 -7.15 3.97 -2.00
N THR A 133 -8.16 4.83 -1.83
CA THR A 133 -8.77 5.58 -2.94
C THR A 133 -7.79 6.56 -3.57
N ASP A 134 -6.94 7.22 -2.79
CA ASP A 134 -5.87 8.09 -3.29
C ASP A 134 -4.84 7.30 -4.10
N ALA A 135 -4.47 6.11 -3.62
CA ALA A 135 -3.56 5.21 -4.31
C ALA A 135 -4.15 4.73 -5.66
N GLN A 136 -5.44 4.40 -5.71
CA GLN A 136 -6.12 4.01 -6.95
C GLN A 136 -6.19 5.18 -7.95
N ALA A 137 -6.45 6.40 -7.47
CA ALA A 137 -6.46 7.59 -8.33
C ALA A 137 -5.08 7.84 -8.97
N TYR A 138 -4.02 7.70 -8.17
CA TYR A 138 -2.65 7.77 -8.68
C TYR A 138 -2.38 6.67 -9.73
N CYS A 139 -2.75 5.43 -9.43
CA CYS A 139 -2.54 4.30 -10.34
C CYS A 139 -3.26 4.50 -11.69
N ALA A 140 -4.49 5.02 -11.67
CA ALA A 140 -5.24 5.33 -12.88
C ALA A 140 -4.51 6.37 -13.76
N TRP A 141 -3.97 7.44 -13.15
CA TRP A 141 -3.20 8.47 -13.84
C TRP A 141 -1.87 7.93 -14.39
N ALA A 142 -1.13 7.18 -13.56
CA ALA A 142 0.19 6.65 -13.89
C ALA A 142 0.14 5.44 -14.84
N LYS A 143 -1.06 4.91 -15.14
CA LYS A 143 -1.28 3.67 -15.93
C LYS A 143 -0.54 2.47 -15.35
N CYS A 144 -0.74 2.27 -14.07
CA CYS A 144 -0.20 1.16 -13.31
C CYS A 144 -1.30 0.62 -12.37
N ARG A 145 -0.97 -0.31 -11.52
CA ARG A 145 -1.89 -0.88 -10.53
C ARG A 145 -1.21 -1.04 -9.16
N LEU A 146 -1.99 -1.22 -8.12
CA LEU A 146 -1.47 -1.72 -6.86
C LEU A 146 -1.06 -3.20 -7.02
N PRO A 147 -0.04 -3.66 -6.27
CA PRO A 147 0.23 -5.08 -6.15
C PRO A 147 -0.94 -5.79 -5.47
N THR A 148 -1.14 -7.04 -5.80
CA THR A 148 -1.92 -7.94 -4.94
C THR A 148 -1.14 -8.22 -3.66
N GLU A 149 -1.83 -8.68 -2.62
CA GLU A 149 -1.21 -9.09 -1.37
C GLU A 149 -0.15 -10.18 -1.60
N ALA A 150 -0.44 -11.15 -2.47
CA ALA A 150 0.47 -12.23 -2.82
C ALA A 150 1.71 -11.74 -3.60
N GLU A 151 1.54 -10.82 -4.52
CA GLU A 151 2.66 -10.20 -5.27
C GLU A 151 3.58 -9.41 -4.33
N TRP A 152 2.98 -8.62 -3.42
CA TRP A 152 3.76 -7.86 -2.45
C TRP A 152 4.58 -8.78 -1.54
N ASP A 153 3.95 -9.83 -0.99
CA ASP A 153 4.55 -10.83 -0.10
C ASP A 153 5.69 -11.58 -0.82
N CYS A 154 5.45 -12.03 -2.04
CA CYS A 154 6.44 -12.68 -2.88
C CYS A 154 7.66 -11.77 -3.11
N ALA A 155 7.43 -10.54 -3.54
CA ALA A 155 8.50 -9.58 -3.79
C ALA A 155 9.31 -9.28 -2.52
N ALA A 156 8.64 -9.09 -1.38
CA ALA A 156 9.29 -8.81 -0.10
C ALA A 156 10.18 -9.95 0.40
N LYS A 157 9.82 -11.20 0.09
CA LYS A 157 10.57 -12.40 0.50
C LYS A 157 11.66 -12.82 -0.49
N THR A 158 11.56 -12.42 -1.76
CA THR A 158 12.46 -12.93 -2.81
C THR A 158 13.42 -11.88 -3.36
N LEU A 159 13.07 -10.60 -3.32
CA LEU A 159 13.89 -9.52 -3.87
C LEU A 159 14.76 -8.86 -2.80
N THR A 160 16.08 -8.90 -2.98
CA THR A 160 17.05 -8.34 -2.02
C THR A 160 16.98 -6.81 -1.89
N ASP A 161 16.61 -6.11 -2.97
CA ASP A 161 16.54 -4.65 -3.02
C ASP A 161 15.15 -4.08 -2.70
N PHE A 162 14.20 -4.94 -2.35
CA PHE A 162 12.84 -4.53 -2.03
C PHE A 162 12.80 -3.79 -0.69
N LYS A 163 12.65 -2.48 -0.74
CA LYS A 163 12.61 -1.63 0.47
C LYS A 163 11.20 -1.53 1.01
N TRP A 164 10.98 -2.03 2.21
CA TRP A 164 9.70 -1.93 2.93
C TRP A 164 9.92 -1.56 4.41
N GLY A 165 8.85 -1.29 5.14
CA GLY A 165 8.92 -0.97 6.56
C GLY A 165 9.04 0.53 6.87
N GLN A 166 8.94 1.41 5.89
CA GLN A 166 8.87 2.85 6.06
C GLN A 166 7.44 3.35 6.23
N VAL A 167 6.51 2.78 5.45
CA VAL A 167 5.08 3.07 5.46
C VAL A 167 4.30 1.75 5.33
N TRP A 168 3.09 1.69 5.88
CA TRP A 168 2.15 0.63 5.55
C TRP A 168 1.73 0.77 4.09
N GLU A 169 1.74 -0.29 3.33
CA GLU A 169 1.54 -0.25 1.89
C GLU A 169 0.22 -0.88 1.49
N TRP A 170 -0.66 -0.08 0.90
CA TRP A 170 -1.92 -0.56 0.34
C TRP A 170 -1.70 -1.58 -0.75
N THR A 171 -2.48 -2.66 -0.70
CA THR A 171 -2.59 -3.65 -1.78
C THR A 171 -3.94 -3.52 -2.50
N GLN A 172 -4.11 -4.25 -3.60
CA GLN A 172 -5.36 -4.27 -4.33
C GLN A 172 -6.46 -5.02 -3.57
N ASP A 173 -6.09 -5.96 -2.69
CA ASP A 173 -6.99 -6.94 -2.12
C ASP A 173 -7.94 -6.36 -1.08
N THR A 174 -9.15 -6.89 -1.08
CA THR A 174 -10.07 -6.78 0.04
C THR A 174 -9.59 -7.71 1.15
N PHE A 175 -9.72 -7.27 2.39
CA PHE A 175 -9.39 -8.08 3.55
C PHE A 175 -10.40 -9.21 3.70
N GLU A 176 -9.98 -10.41 3.33
CA GLU A 176 -10.78 -11.63 3.39
C GLU A 176 -10.05 -12.69 4.21
N PRO A 177 -10.76 -13.63 4.85
CA PRO A 177 -10.12 -14.74 5.53
C PRO A 177 -9.40 -15.65 4.53
N TYR A 178 -8.29 -16.24 4.96
CA TYR A 178 -7.71 -17.34 4.21
C TYR A 178 -8.58 -18.59 4.36
N GLU A 179 -8.51 -19.50 3.40
CA GLU A 179 -9.24 -20.76 3.45
C GLU A 179 -8.86 -21.54 4.72
N GLY A 180 -9.88 -21.97 5.48
CA GLY A 180 -9.68 -22.64 6.77
C GLY A 180 -9.44 -21.71 7.96
N PHE A 181 -9.68 -20.40 7.81
CA PHE A 181 -9.57 -19.44 8.91
C PHE A 181 -10.32 -19.89 10.16
N VAL A 182 -9.64 -19.76 11.30
CA VAL A 182 -10.22 -19.98 12.63
C VAL A 182 -9.87 -18.78 13.51
N ALA A 183 -10.88 -18.08 13.99
CA ALA A 183 -10.67 -16.92 14.84
C ALA A 183 -9.94 -17.30 16.14
N HIS A 184 -9.00 -16.48 16.56
CA HIS A 184 -8.41 -16.56 17.89
C HIS A 184 -9.45 -16.20 18.98
N PRO A 185 -9.15 -16.41 20.28
CA PRO A 185 -10.08 -16.04 21.35
C PRO A 185 -10.53 -14.57 21.33
N TYR A 186 -9.75 -13.67 20.76
CA TYR A 186 -10.15 -12.29 20.48
C TYR A 186 -10.73 -12.21 19.06
N THR A 187 -11.97 -12.66 18.91
CA THR A 187 -12.67 -12.79 17.62
C THR A 187 -12.90 -11.45 16.93
N GLU A 188 -13.02 -10.34 17.68
CA GLU A 188 -13.22 -9.00 17.15
C GLU A 188 -11.98 -8.42 16.49
N TYR A 189 -10.84 -9.10 16.53
CA TYR A 189 -9.64 -8.59 15.88
C TYR A 189 -9.75 -8.61 14.35
N SER A 190 -10.18 -9.71 13.75
CA SER A 190 -10.20 -9.89 12.30
C SER A 190 -11.60 -10.03 11.71
N GLU A 191 -12.42 -10.90 12.28
CA GLU A 191 -13.66 -11.39 11.69
C GLU A 191 -14.68 -10.29 11.31
N PRO A 192 -14.91 -9.24 12.13
CA PRO A 192 -15.90 -8.21 11.81
C PRO A 192 -15.51 -7.32 10.61
N TRP A 193 -14.26 -7.37 10.18
CA TRP A 193 -13.69 -6.45 9.20
C TRP A 193 -13.55 -7.06 7.80
N PHE A 194 -13.76 -8.37 7.67
CA PHE A 194 -13.74 -9.02 6.37
C PHE A 194 -14.78 -8.43 5.42
N GLY A 195 -14.44 -8.37 4.13
CA GLY A 195 -15.28 -7.86 3.07
C GLY A 195 -15.39 -6.33 2.99
N THR A 196 -14.99 -5.61 4.04
CA THR A 196 -15.18 -4.15 4.14
C THR A 196 -13.87 -3.34 4.16
N HIS A 197 -12.78 -3.98 4.53
CA HIS A 197 -11.46 -3.37 4.66
C HIS A 197 -10.56 -3.76 3.48
N LYS A 198 -9.50 -3.00 3.29
CA LYS A 198 -8.41 -3.27 2.33
C LYS A 198 -7.15 -3.67 3.09
N VAL A 199 -6.39 -4.60 2.49
CA VAL A 199 -5.15 -5.09 3.09
C VAL A 199 -4.01 -4.09 2.88
N LEU A 200 -3.26 -3.86 3.95
CA LEU A 200 -1.95 -3.21 3.91
C LEU A 200 -0.87 -4.21 4.33
N ARG A 201 0.28 -4.12 3.68
CA ARG A 201 1.42 -4.98 3.96
C ARG A 201 2.63 -4.18 4.45
N GLY A 202 3.57 -4.88 5.04
CA GLY A 202 4.83 -4.32 5.51
C GLY A 202 4.77 -3.79 6.93
N ALA A 203 5.20 -2.56 7.11
CA ALA A 203 5.25 -1.86 8.40
C ALA A 203 5.49 -0.38 8.16
N SER A 204 5.23 0.48 9.15
CA SER A 204 5.67 1.86 9.15
C SER A 204 6.93 2.04 10.00
N GLN A 205 7.59 3.19 9.89
CA GLN A 205 8.71 3.53 10.78
C GLN A 205 8.33 3.60 12.27
N PHE A 206 7.03 3.75 12.57
CA PHE A 206 6.50 3.77 13.93
C PHE A 206 6.08 2.39 14.44
N THR A 207 6.14 1.37 13.59
CA THR A 207 5.78 0.00 13.98
C THR A 207 6.89 -0.58 14.86
N HIS A 208 6.51 -1.07 16.04
CA HIS A 208 7.47 -1.71 16.96
C HIS A 208 8.09 -2.95 16.31
N ALA A 209 9.38 -3.19 16.58
CA ALA A 209 10.16 -4.25 15.93
C ALA A 209 9.52 -5.64 16.01
N VAL A 210 8.83 -5.95 17.12
CA VAL A 210 8.11 -7.24 17.33
C VAL A 210 6.99 -7.45 16.32
N LEU A 211 6.37 -6.36 15.82
CA LEU A 211 5.27 -6.41 14.84
C LEU A 211 5.75 -6.18 13.39
N ARG A 212 7.06 -6.04 13.18
CA ARG A 212 7.65 -5.90 11.85
C ARG A 212 7.89 -7.27 11.23
N ASP A 213 6.81 -7.88 10.80
CA ASP A 213 6.85 -9.18 10.12
C ASP A 213 6.32 -9.06 8.69
N VAL A 214 6.95 -9.74 7.77
CA VAL A 214 6.55 -9.74 6.36
C VAL A 214 5.17 -10.39 6.16
N ASN A 215 4.75 -11.28 7.05
CA ASN A 215 3.44 -11.93 6.98
C ASN A 215 2.31 -11.06 7.54
N TYR A 216 2.66 -10.02 8.34
CA TYR A 216 1.65 -9.19 8.97
C TYR A 216 0.66 -8.61 7.98
N ARG A 217 -0.63 -8.80 8.25
CA ARG A 217 -1.75 -8.26 7.48
C ARG A 217 -2.42 -7.16 8.28
N ASN A 218 -2.13 -5.90 7.95
CA ASN A 218 -2.86 -4.76 8.48
C ASN A 218 -4.07 -4.48 7.58
N PHE A 219 -5.12 -3.86 8.12
CA PHE A 219 -6.35 -3.64 7.37
C PHE A 219 -7.09 -2.41 7.86
N PHE A 220 -7.59 -1.60 6.93
CA PHE A 220 -8.38 -0.40 7.19
C PHE A 220 -9.42 -0.17 6.10
N THR A 221 -10.41 0.68 6.38
CA THR A 221 -11.38 1.11 5.37
C THR A 221 -10.69 1.86 4.23
N PRO A 222 -11.18 1.74 2.99
CA PRO A 222 -10.50 2.29 1.81
C PRO A 222 -10.40 3.83 1.77
N ASP A 223 -11.18 4.52 2.60
CA ASP A 223 -11.19 5.99 2.71
C ASP A 223 -10.26 6.52 3.81
N ARG A 224 -9.61 5.64 4.58
CA ARG A 224 -8.81 6.03 5.72
C ARG A 224 -7.49 6.67 5.32
N ASP A 225 -7.25 7.90 5.73
CA ASP A 225 -6.08 8.73 5.39
C ASP A 225 -5.32 9.28 6.62
N ASP A 226 -5.74 8.92 7.83
CA ASP A 226 -5.13 9.32 9.11
C ASP A 226 -4.06 8.34 9.62
N ILE A 227 -3.81 7.28 8.88
CA ILE A 227 -2.78 6.28 9.18
C ILE A 227 -1.49 6.56 8.40
N TYR A 228 -0.36 6.04 8.86
CA TYR A 228 0.93 6.22 8.19
C TYR A 228 1.08 5.22 7.05
N SER A 229 0.24 5.39 6.03
CA SER A 229 0.09 4.53 4.86
C SER A 229 0.49 5.24 3.57
N GLY A 230 1.08 4.49 2.68
CA GLY A 230 1.39 4.82 1.30
C GLY A 230 1.15 3.60 0.42
N PHE A 231 1.84 3.50 -0.69
CA PHE A 231 1.69 2.37 -1.62
C PHE A 231 2.87 2.28 -2.57
N ARG A 232 3.02 1.12 -3.20
CA ARG A 232 3.87 0.92 -4.36
C ARG A 232 3.06 0.44 -5.55
N THR A 233 3.67 0.38 -6.71
CA THR A 233 2.98 0.07 -7.96
C THR A 233 3.55 -1.15 -8.65
N CYS A 234 2.68 -1.84 -9.39
CA CYS A 234 3.02 -2.83 -10.40
C CYS A 234 2.66 -2.29 -11.79
N ALA A 235 3.33 -2.77 -12.82
CA ALA A 235 2.90 -2.57 -14.21
C ALA A 235 1.50 -3.19 -14.42
N LEU A 236 0.78 -2.68 -15.47
CA LEU A 236 -0.52 -3.24 -15.89
C LEU A 236 -0.33 -4.59 -16.56
#